data_1580d33e262eb12dc4a36a1e6736eeb0
#
_entry.id   1580d33e262eb12dc4a36a1e6736eeb0
#
_cell.length_a   1.000
_cell.length_b   1.000
_cell.length_c   1.000
_cell.angle_alpha   90.00
_cell.angle_beta   90.00
_cell.angle_gamma   90.00
#
_symmetry.space_group_name_H-M   'P 1'
#
loop_
_entity.id
_entity.type
_entity.pdbx_description
1 polymer ?
#
loop_
_entity_poly.entity_id
_entity_poly.type
_entity_poly.pdbx_seq_one_letter_code
_entity_poly.pdbx_strand_id
1 'polypeptide(L)'
;MKIQKLLLAGAVATSFVAGGASAAEVTKIGLAVPNLSANYFIQIKESVEEYASKKGIKVITVNANDDSSTQVSQVQDLMTQNIDAFLYIPAGAAAATVPPRLARRAGIPVVNVDRNAETEPGDTFIAGEGVKSAYKVCSHIIDLAGGKGEMIMIHGQKGVTPEVNRTKGCNQAIAENPGVKLVADQWSERWSQDEGFSIAQNLLQAYPNVNLVFGQADGLAMGAAKAVAASGADHRIFVGGYDGDTGALKAIKQGVFDVTATQSTRAMGRLAVDSAIKLAAGGMVPKEQIIDAVLTTSANVDAFISDHP
;
A
#
# COMPACT_ATOMS: atom_id res chain seq x y z
N MET A 1 36.58 -81.57 28.83
CA MET A 1 36.87 -80.61 27.73
C MET A 1 35.63 -79.74 27.47
N LYS A 2 35.61 -78.52 27.95
CA LYS A 2 34.50 -77.57 27.77
C LYS A 2 34.99 -76.50 26.82
N ILE A 3 34.36 -76.36 25.63
CA ILE A 3 34.65 -75.33 24.65
C ILE A 3 33.74 -74.15 24.93
N GLN A 4 34.32 -73.03 25.34
CA GLN A 4 33.62 -71.73 25.49
C GLN A 4 33.55 -71.09 24.09
N LYS A 5 32.30 -70.79 23.65
CA LYS A 5 32.06 -69.97 22.48
C LYS A 5 32.02 -68.49 22.88
N LEU A 6 32.97 -67.72 22.37
CA LEU A 6 32.99 -66.23 22.49
C LEU A 6 32.03 -65.66 21.45
N LEU A 7 30.99 -64.94 21.90
CA LEU A 7 30.11 -64.15 21.04
C LEU A 7 30.64 -62.71 21.01
N LEU A 8 31.17 -62.28 19.88
CA LEU A 8 31.49 -60.87 19.60
C LEU A 8 30.17 -60.15 19.18
N ALA A 9 29.71 -59.27 20.03
CA ALA A 9 28.63 -58.33 19.69
C ALA A 9 29.23 -57.08 19.03
N GLY A 10 29.07 -56.98 17.72
CA GLY A 10 29.44 -55.77 16.96
C GLY A 10 28.38 -54.69 17.14
N ALA A 11 28.69 -53.59 17.83
CA ALA A 11 27.86 -52.41 17.92
C ALA A 11 28.03 -51.58 16.62
N VAL A 12 27.03 -51.59 15.75
CA VAL A 12 26.95 -50.67 14.63
C VAL A 12 26.48 -49.28 15.14
N ALA A 13 27.40 -48.35 15.28
CA ALA A 13 27.09 -46.96 15.55
C ALA A 13 26.56 -46.31 14.29
N THR A 14 25.25 -46.16 14.16
CA THR A 14 24.61 -45.35 13.14
C THR A 14 24.79 -43.86 13.47
N SER A 15 25.76 -43.23 12.86
CA SER A 15 25.94 -41.77 12.91
C SER A 15 24.79 -41.08 12.16
N PHE A 16 23.81 -40.56 12.87
CA PHE A 16 22.86 -39.61 12.32
C PHE A 16 23.61 -38.30 11.99
N VAL A 17 23.96 -38.12 10.74
CA VAL A 17 24.37 -36.83 10.22
C VAL A 17 23.08 -35.99 10.14
N ALA A 18 22.84 -35.18 11.18
CA ALA A 18 21.87 -34.11 11.09
C ALA A 18 22.37 -33.13 10.02
N GLY A 19 21.92 -33.33 8.78
CA GLY A 19 22.07 -32.34 7.73
C GLY A 19 21.34 -31.09 8.16
N GLY A 20 22.05 -30.11 8.69
CA GLY A 20 21.52 -28.77 8.87
C GLY A 20 21.08 -28.27 7.49
N ALA A 21 19.79 -28.15 7.26
CA ALA A 21 19.27 -27.44 6.09
C ALA A 21 19.84 -26.01 6.19
N SER A 22 20.87 -25.71 5.40
CA SER A 22 21.32 -24.34 5.20
C SER A 22 20.11 -23.58 4.68
N ALA A 23 19.61 -22.61 5.45
CA ALA A 23 18.57 -21.72 4.95
C ALA A 23 19.06 -21.18 3.60
N ALA A 24 18.28 -21.37 2.54
CA ALA A 24 18.65 -20.89 1.22
C ALA A 24 18.83 -19.35 1.32
N GLU A 25 20.00 -18.89 0.91
CA GLU A 25 20.29 -17.46 0.88
C GLU A 25 19.43 -16.79 -0.18
N VAL A 26 18.69 -15.76 0.20
CA VAL A 26 17.90 -14.98 -0.76
C VAL A 26 18.84 -14.11 -1.57
N THR A 27 18.86 -14.33 -2.87
CA THR A 27 19.73 -13.59 -3.82
C THR A 27 18.92 -12.74 -4.79
N LYS A 28 17.64 -13.07 -4.99
CA LYS A 28 16.80 -12.43 -5.98
C LYS A 28 15.34 -12.32 -5.52
N ILE A 29 14.80 -11.12 -5.58
CA ILE A 29 13.40 -10.82 -5.26
C ILE A 29 12.70 -10.29 -6.51
N GLY A 30 11.51 -10.80 -6.82
CA GLY A 30 10.61 -10.21 -7.80
C GLY A 30 9.71 -9.16 -7.15
N LEU A 31 9.56 -8.01 -7.80
CA LEU A 31 8.63 -6.94 -7.37
C LEU A 31 7.67 -6.61 -8.51
N ALA A 32 6.37 -6.81 -8.31
CA ALA A 32 5.35 -6.36 -9.25
C ALA A 32 4.59 -5.15 -8.68
N VAL A 33 4.64 -4.03 -9.40
CA VAL A 33 3.96 -2.79 -9.03
C VAL A 33 2.82 -2.47 -9.99
N PRO A 34 1.74 -1.79 -9.52
CA PRO A 34 0.61 -1.45 -10.38
C PRO A 34 0.98 -0.41 -11.43
N ASN A 35 1.68 0.65 -11.03
CA ASN A 35 2.21 1.68 -11.93
C ASN A 35 3.44 2.36 -11.33
N LEU A 36 4.14 3.15 -12.14
CA LEU A 36 5.25 4.03 -11.75
C LEU A 36 4.97 5.49 -12.13
N SER A 37 3.71 5.87 -12.23
CA SER A 37 3.25 7.25 -12.39
C SER A 37 2.88 7.89 -11.05
N ALA A 38 2.41 7.09 -10.09
CA ALA A 38 2.14 7.54 -8.74
C ALA A 38 3.42 7.54 -7.89
N ASN A 39 3.71 8.69 -7.24
CA ASN A 39 4.90 8.86 -6.40
C ASN A 39 4.95 7.84 -5.25
N TYR A 40 3.81 7.48 -4.70
CA TYR A 40 3.66 6.48 -3.65
C TYR A 40 4.31 5.12 -4.01
N PHE A 41 4.03 4.59 -5.21
CA PHE A 41 4.62 3.31 -5.64
C PHE A 41 6.09 3.44 -6.03
N ILE A 42 6.52 4.62 -6.54
CA ILE A 42 7.93 4.92 -6.79
C ILE A 42 8.72 4.84 -5.47
N GLN A 43 8.24 5.48 -4.41
CA GLN A 43 8.89 5.48 -3.09
C GLN A 43 9.00 4.06 -2.49
N ILE A 44 7.95 3.23 -2.60
CA ILE A 44 8.01 1.83 -2.15
C ILE A 44 9.05 1.05 -2.95
N LYS A 45 9.02 1.16 -4.29
CA LYS A 45 10.00 0.52 -5.18
C LYS A 45 11.43 0.91 -4.81
N GLU A 46 11.71 2.20 -4.71
CA GLU A 46 13.04 2.71 -4.36
C GLU A 46 13.50 2.20 -3.00
N SER A 47 12.62 2.19 -2.00
CA SER A 47 12.93 1.65 -0.68
C SER A 47 13.25 0.15 -0.72
N VAL A 48 12.48 -0.64 -1.48
CA VAL A 48 12.73 -2.08 -1.68
C VAL A 48 14.10 -2.29 -2.35
N GLU A 49 14.36 -1.60 -3.47
CA GLU A 49 15.58 -1.76 -4.26
C GLU A 49 16.83 -1.32 -3.47
N GLU A 50 16.76 -0.17 -2.80
CA GLU A 50 17.87 0.33 -1.97
C GLU A 50 18.17 -0.61 -0.80
N TYR A 51 17.13 -1.06 -0.09
CA TYR A 51 17.32 -1.92 1.08
C TYR A 51 17.79 -3.32 0.71
N ALA A 52 17.23 -3.91 -0.36
CA ALA A 52 17.66 -5.20 -0.90
C ALA A 52 19.12 -5.15 -1.38
N SER A 53 19.51 -4.07 -2.08
CA SER A 53 20.89 -3.86 -2.56
C SER A 53 21.90 -3.85 -1.42
N LYS A 54 21.59 -3.20 -0.29
CA LYS A 54 22.44 -3.21 0.91
C LYS A 54 22.65 -4.60 1.51
N LYS A 55 21.76 -5.55 1.18
CA LYS A 55 21.84 -6.96 1.60
C LYS A 55 22.41 -7.88 0.50
N GLY A 56 22.88 -7.31 -0.62
CA GLY A 56 23.40 -8.09 -1.76
C GLY A 56 22.31 -8.78 -2.60
N ILE A 57 21.02 -8.39 -2.40
CA ILE A 57 19.88 -9.02 -3.08
C ILE A 57 19.53 -8.20 -4.33
N LYS A 58 19.39 -8.89 -5.47
CA LYS A 58 18.91 -8.30 -6.73
C LYS A 58 17.39 -8.21 -6.72
N VAL A 59 16.83 -7.06 -7.08
CA VAL A 59 15.38 -6.89 -7.30
C VAL A 59 15.10 -6.85 -8.82
N ILE A 60 14.07 -7.59 -9.25
CA ILE A 60 13.54 -7.51 -10.61
C ILE A 60 12.14 -6.91 -10.51
N THR A 61 12.02 -5.67 -10.97
CA THR A 61 10.76 -4.92 -10.93
C THR A 61 10.02 -5.01 -12.26
N VAL A 62 8.71 -5.30 -12.21
CA VAL A 62 7.79 -5.22 -13.34
C VAL A 62 6.69 -4.20 -13.05
N ASN A 63 6.28 -3.45 -14.09
CA ASN A 63 5.31 -2.39 -14.00
C ASN A 63 4.10 -2.70 -14.89
N ALA A 64 2.94 -2.82 -14.28
CA ALA A 64 1.70 -3.20 -14.96
C ALA A 64 1.01 -2.03 -15.72
N ASN A 65 1.41 -0.78 -15.46
CA ASN A 65 0.73 0.43 -15.98
C ASN A 65 -0.79 0.41 -15.72
N ASP A 66 -1.18 -0.02 -14.51
CA ASP A 66 -2.57 -0.20 -14.03
C ASP A 66 -3.41 -1.23 -14.81
N ASP A 67 -2.77 -2.08 -15.61
CA ASP A 67 -3.45 -3.18 -16.32
C ASP A 67 -3.22 -4.52 -15.61
N SER A 68 -4.31 -5.10 -15.09
CA SER A 68 -4.26 -6.37 -14.34
C SER A 68 -3.86 -7.56 -15.22
N SER A 69 -4.18 -7.57 -16.51
CA SER A 69 -3.82 -8.65 -17.43
C SER A 69 -2.35 -8.62 -17.80
N THR A 70 -1.83 -7.41 -18.02
CA THR A 70 -0.38 -7.17 -18.18
C THR A 70 0.39 -7.63 -16.94
N GLN A 71 -0.11 -7.31 -15.73
CA GLN A 71 0.54 -7.75 -14.49
C GLN A 71 0.59 -9.28 -14.37
N VAL A 72 -0.49 -9.99 -14.71
CA VAL A 72 -0.52 -11.45 -14.70
C VAL A 72 0.55 -12.02 -15.64
N SER A 73 0.64 -11.52 -16.87
CA SER A 73 1.64 -11.98 -17.86
C SER A 73 3.07 -11.71 -17.37
N GLN A 74 3.32 -10.50 -16.85
CA GLN A 74 4.63 -10.14 -16.28
C GLN A 74 5.03 -11.03 -15.10
N VAL A 75 4.05 -11.39 -14.24
CA VAL A 75 4.33 -12.28 -13.10
C VAL A 75 4.60 -13.71 -13.57
N GLN A 76 3.92 -14.20 -14.62
CA GLN A 76 4.27 -15.48 -15.23
C GLN A 76 5.73 -15.51 -15.69
N ASP A 77 6.19 -14.48 -16.37
CA ASP A 77 7.59 -14.34 -16.80
C ASP A 77 8.53 -14.25 -15.60
N LEU A 78 8.14 -13.53 -14.55
CA LEU A 78 8.93 -13.36 -13.33
C LEU A 78 9.16 -14.69 -12.61
N MET A 79 8.16 -15.59 -12.59
CA MET A 79 8.29 -16.94 -12.00
C MET A 79 9.35 -17.81 -12.72
N THR A 80 9.68 -17.51 -13.97
CA THR A 80 10.73 -18.23 -14.72
C THR A 80 12.15 -17.73 -14.44
N GLN A 81 12.30 -16.62 -13.70
CA GLN A 81 13.60 -15.96 -13.50
C GLN A 81 14.34 -16.41 -12.22
N ASN A 82 13.92 -17.50 -11.59
CA ASN A 82 14.50 -18.06 -10.37
C ASN A 82 14.57 -17.00 -9.25
N ILE A 83 13.44 -16.35 -8.97
CA ILE A 83 13.29 -15.48 -7.80
C ILE A 83 13.07 -16.33 -6.53
N ASP A 84 13.62 -15.88 -5.41
CA ASP A 84 13.53 -16.58 -4.12
C ASP A 84 12.30 -16.13 -3.32
N ALA A 85 11.76 -14.93 -3.61
CA ALA A 85 10.56 -14.39 -3.01
C ALA A 85 9.88 -13.37 -3.95
N PHE A 86 8.59 -13.14 -3.73
CA PHE A 86 7.76 -12.28 -4.56
C PHE A 86 7.08 -11.20 -3.72
N LEU A 87 7.36 -9.93 -4.02
CA LEU A 87 6.66 -8.77 -3.49
C LEU A 87 5.60 -8.35 -4.50
N TYR A 88 4.36 -8.20 -4.04
CA TYR A 88 3.23 -8.01 -4.92
C TYR A 88 2.33 -6.87 -4.47
N ILE A 89 2.14 -5.87 -5.35
CA ILE A 89 1.14 -4.82 -5.23
C ILE A 89 0.16 -4.99 -6.39
N PRO A 90 -1.07 -5.47 -6.16
CA PRO A 90 -2.05 -5.69 -7.22
C PRO A 90 -2.34 -4.43 -8.05
N ALA A 91 -2.38 -4.57 -9.37
CA ALA A 91 -2.77 -3.48 -10.28
C ALA A 91 -4.26 -3.12 -10.17
N GLY A 92 -5.10 -4.05 -9.70
CA GLY A 92 -6.53 -3.84 -9.47
C GLY A 92 -7.14 -5.02 -8.73
N ALA A 93 -8.41 -4.93 -8.35
CA ALA A 93 -9.14 -6.01 -7.68
C ALA A 93 -9.37 -7.21 -8.62
N ALA A 94 -9.65 -6.94 -9.90
CA ALA A 94 -9.78 -7.98 -10.92
C ALA A 94 -8.43 -8.69 -11.12
N ALA A 95 -8.45 -10.01 -11.22
CA ALA A 95 -7.25 -10.84 -11.39
C ALA A 95 -6.19 -10.76 -10.26
N ALA A 96 -6.40 -10.02 -9.18
CA ALA A 96 -5.46 -9.89 -8.06
C ALA A 96 -5.07 -11.24 -7.44
N THR A 97 -5.92 -12.27 -7.56
CA THR A 97 -5.71 -13.61 -7.00
C THR A 97 -4.77 -14.49 -7.83
N VAL A 98 -4.56 -14.16 -9.11
CA VAL A 98 -3.79 -15.01 -10.02
C VAL A 98 -2.29 -15.00 -9.71
N PRO A 99 -1.63 -13.84 -9.52
CA PRO A 99 -0.21 -13.78 -9.19
C PRO A 99 0.20 -14.54 -7.91
N PRO A 100 -0.48 -14.40 -6.76
CA PRO A 100 -0.14 -15.18 -5.57
C PRO A 100 -0.29 -16.70 -5.77
N ARG A 101 -1.29 -17.11 -6.55
CA ARG A 101 -1.50 -18.53 -6.88
C ARG A 101 -0.37 -19.09 -7.76
N LEU A 102 0.12 -18.31 -8.72
CA LEU A 102 1.26 -18.69 -9.56
C LEU A 102 2.53 -18.87 -8.71
N ALA A 103 2.82 -17.90 -7.84
CA ALA A 103 3.99 -17.95 -6.96
C ALA A 103 3.94 -19.16 -6.02
N ARG A 104 2.80 -19.45 -5.38
CA ARG A 104 2.62 -20.64 -4.53
C ARG A 104 2.85 -21.94 -5.26
N ARG A 105 2.36 -22.06 -6.50
CA ARG A 105 2.62 -23.26 -7.33
C ARG A 105 4.09 -23.47 -7.65
N ALA A 106 4.84 -22.36 -7.71
CA ALA A 106 6.30 -22.37 -7.89
C ALA A 106 7.07 -22.55 -6.56
N GLY A 107 6.40 -22.63 -5.43
CA GLY A 107 7.03 -22.70 -4.09
C GLY A 107 7.66 -21.39 -3.64
N ILE A 108 7.28 -20.25 -4.23
CA ILE A 108 7.83 -18.93 -3.98
C ILE A 108 6.93 -18.20 -2.97
N PRO A 109 7.46 -17.76 -1.82
CA PRO A 109 6.69 -17.00 -0.83
C PRO A 109 6.28 -15.64 -1.36
N VAL A 110 5.08 -15.17 -0.93
CA VAL A 110 4.45 -13.94 -1.40
C VAL A 110 4.26 -12.95 -0.27
N VAL A 111 4.78 -11.76 -0.43
CA VAL A 111 4.52 -10.59 0.43
C VAL A 111 3.65 -9.61 -0.33
N ASN A 112 2.39 -9.46 0.08
CA ASN A 112 1.53 -8.40 -0.45
C ASN A 112 1.85 -7.08 0.24
N VAL A 113 1.93 -6.01 -0.53
CA VAL A 113 2.16 -4.65 -0.03
C VAL A 113 1.03 -3.73 -0.49
N ASP A 114 0.56 -2.84 0.38
CA ASP A 114 -0.50 -1.85 0.14
C ASP A 114 -1.86 -2.45 -0.23
N ARG A 115 -1.91 -3.37 -1.16
CA ARG A 115 -3.12 -4.04 -1.66
C ARG A 115 -3.03 -5.54 -1.43
N ASN A 116 -4.14 -6.14 -1.04
CA ASN A 116 -4.22 -7.59 -0.85
C ASN A 116 -5.23 -8.21 -1.82
N ALA A 117 -5.03 -9.48 -2.14
CA ALA A 117 -6.02 -10.26 -2.86
C ALA A 117 -6.96 -10.91 -1.83
N GLU A 118 -8.24 -10.59 -1.87
CA GLU A 118 -9.21 -10.99 -0.84
C GLU A 118 -9.29 -12.51 -0.64
N THR A 119 -9.35 -13.26 -1.73
CA THR A 119 -9.51 -14.73 -1.70
C THR A 119 -8.20 -15.52 -1.81
N GLU A 120 -7.11 -14.87 -2.19
CA GLU A 120 -5.77 -15.47 -2.32
C GLU A 120 -4.72 -14.51 -1.74
N PRO A 121 -4.78 -14.21 -0.44
CA PRO A 121 -3.83 -13.29 0.17
C PRO A 121 -2.41 -13.82 0.09
N GLY A 122 -1.42 -12.93 0.16
CA GLY A 122 -0.02 -13.31 0.34
C GLY A 122 0.22 -14.10 1.64
N ASP A 123 1.45 -14.55 1.84
CA ASP A 123 1.84 -15.18 3.11
C ASP A 123 1.84 -14.15 4.24
N THR A 124 2.08 -12.90 3.92
CA THR A 124 1.88 -11.71 4.77
C THR A 124 1.35 -10.54 3.95
N PHE A 125 0.65 -9.63 4.61
CA PHE A 125 0.16 -8.37 4.04
C PHE A 125 0.72 -7.19 4.83
N ILE A 126 1.39 -6.26 4.14
CA ILE A 126 1.99 -5.05 4.72
C ILE A 126 1.25 -3.85 4.14
N ALA A 127 0.66 -3.02 4.98
CA ALA A 127 -0.08 -1.84 4.52
C ALA A 127 -0.07 -0.71 5.55
N GLY A 128 -0.45 0.48 5.11
CA GLY A 128 -0.84 1.57 6.00
C GLY A 128 -2.17 1.30 6.67
N GLU A 129 -2.38 1.86 7.87
CA GLU A 129 -3.65 1.78 8.58
C GLU A 129 -4.68 2.67 7.88
N GLY A 130 -5.49 2.07 6.99
CA GLY A 130 -6.38 2.79 6.09
C GLY A 130 -7.64 3.35 6.75
N VAL A 131 -8.28 2.58 7.63
CA VAL A 131 -9.58 2.97 8.24
C VAL A 131 -9.40 4.14 9.22
N LYS A 132 -8.56 3.95 10.23
CA LYS A 132 -8.32 4.95 11.29
C LYS A 132 -7.69 6.22 10.74
N SER A 133 -6.81 6.11 9.75
CA SER A 133 -6.14 7.28 9.18
C SER A 133 -7.08 8.10 8.30
N ALA A 134 -7.91 7.46 7.47
CA ALA A 134 -8.95 8.16 6.71
C ALA A 134 -10.01 8.78 7.61
N TYR A 135 -10.40 8.09 8.69
CA TYR A 135 -11.26 8.66 9.73
C TYR A 135 -10.67 9.98 10.28
N LYS A 136 -9.37 9.98 10.63
CA LYS A 136 -8.70 11.18 11.15
C LYS A 136 -8.66 12.33 10.13
N VAL A 137 -8.38 12.01 8.84
CA VAL A 137 -8.39 13.04 7.79
C VAL A 137 -9.77 13.64 7.62
N CYS A 138 -10.81 12.82 7.49
CA CYS A 138 -12.18 13.29 7.34
C CYS A 138 -12.66 14.05 8.57
N SER A 139 -12.40 13.56 9.79
CA SER A 139 -12.70 14.30 11.03
C SER A 139 -12.03 15.65 11.06
N HIS A 140 -10.76 15.74 10.64
CA HIS A 140 -10.03 17.01 10.64
C HIS A 140 -10.67 18.06 9.71
N ILE A 141 -11.00 17.69 8.46
CA ILE A 141 -11.69 18.66 7.56
C ILE A 141 -13.09 18.99 8.03
N ILE A 142 -13.80 18.06 8.67
CA ILE A 142 -15.09 18.29 9.31
C ILE A 142 -14.96 19.30 10.47
N ASP A 143 -13.95 19.14 11.32
CA ASP A 143 -13.66 20.06 12.42
C ASP A 143 -13.34 21.47 11.91
N LEU A 144 -12.54 21.59 10.84
CA LEU A 144 -12.25 22.88 10.20
C LEU A 144 -13.51 23.57 9.67
N ALA A 145 -14.50 22.80 9.23
CA ALA A 145 -15.81 23.32 8.79
C ALA A 145 -16.81 23.56 9.93
N GLY A 146 -16.41 23.37 11.19
CA GLY A 146 -17.28 23.55 12.36
C GLY A 146 -18.34 22.45 12.52
N GLY A 147 -18.04 21.23 12.09
CA GLY A 147 -18.88 20.03 12.25
C GLY A 147 -20.10 19.97 11.32
N LYS A 148 -20.12 20.73 10.23
CA LYS A 148 -21.26 20.79 9.30
C LYS A 148 -20.84 21.10 7.88
N GLY A 149 -21.66 20.65 6.91
CA GLY A 149 -21.47 20.98 5.50
C GLY A 149 -21.84 19.86 4.55
N GLU A 150 -21.60 20.12 3.28
CA GLU A 150 -21.75 19.16 2.19
C GLU A 150 -20.37 18.63 1.77
N MET A 151 -20.24 17.31 1.77
CA MET A 151 -18.99 16.62 1.40
C MET A 151 -19.12 15.91 0.07
N ILE A 152 -18.08 15.98 -0.73
CA ILE A 152 -17.85 15.04 -1.85
C ILE A 152 -16.66 14.15 -1.54
N MET A 153 -16.72 12.90 -2.01
CA MET A 153 -15.62 11.94 -1.90
C MET A 153 -15.14 11.49 -3.27
N ILE A 154 -13.85 11.58 -3.52
CA ILE A 154 -13.21 11.09 -4.73
C ILE A 154 -12.47 9.82 -4.36
N HIS A 155 -13.09 8.70 -4.72
CA HIS A 155 -12.55 7.37 -4.45
C HIS A 155 -11.39 7.02 -5.37
N GLY A 156 -10.55 6.13 -4.89
CA GLY A 156 -9.58 5.44 -5.74
C GLY A 156 -10.21 4.37 -6.62
N GLN A 157 -9.38 3.48 -7.14
CA GLN A 157 -9.81 2.37 -7.97
C GLN A 157 -10.73 1.42 -7.18
N LYS A 158 -11.91 1.16 -7.74
CA LYS A 158 -12.98 0.43 -7.06
C LYS A 158 -12.57 -0.98 -6.63
N GLY A 159 -12.83 -1.30 -5.37
CA GLY A 159 -12.69 -2.65 -4.80
C GLY A 159 -11.26 -3.03 -4.40
N VAL A 160 -10.27 -2.15 -4.54
CA VAL A 160 -8.94 -2.40 -3.96
C VAL A 160 -8.91 -2.06 -2.47
N THR A 161 -8.06 -2.74 -1.70
CA THR A 161 -7.98 -2.61 -0.24
C THR A 161 -7.92 -1.17 0.27
N PRO A 162 -7.07 -0.26 -0.27
CA PRO A 162 -7.03 1.13 0.17
C PRO A 162 -8.36 1.87 -0.05
N GLU A 163 -9.01 1.67 -1.19
CA GLU A 163 -10.29 2.33 -1.49
C GLU A 163 -11.35 1.93 -0.46
N VAL A 164 -11.52 0.62 -0.23
CA VAL A 164 -12.51 0.09 0.72
C VAL A 164 -12.26 0.60 2.14
N ASN A 165 -11.01 0.56 2.60
CA ASN A 165 -10.65 0.98 3.95
C ASN A 165 -10.80 2.49 4.15
N ARG A 166 -10.37 3.30 3.19
CA ARG A 166 -10.46 4.77 3.26
C ARG A 166 -11.91 5.24 3.18
N THR A 167 -12.75 4.57 2.36
CA THR A 167 -14.21 4.79 2.35
C THR A 167 -14.81 4.51 3.72
N LYS A 168 -14.49 3.36 4.31
CA LYS A 168 -15.02 2.98 5.62
C LYS A 168 -14.64 4.00 6.70
N GLY A 169 -13.40 4.44 6.73
CA GLY A 169 -12.92 5.41 7.73
C GLY A 169 -13.60 6.76 7.60
N CYS A 170 -13.70 7.31 6.39
CA CYS A 170 -14.37 8.60 6.17
C CYS A 170 -15.88 8.53 6.45
N ASN A 171 -16.56 7.45 6.04
CA ASN A 171 -17.97 7.25 6.35
C ASN A 171 -18.22 7.17 7.87
N GLN A 172 -17.29 6.61 8.65
CA GLN A 172 -17.39 6.64 10.11
C GLN A 172 -17.33 8.07 10.64
N ALA A 173 -16.40 8.91 10.17
CA ALA A 173 -16.31 10.31 10.56
C ALA A 173 -17.59 11.09 10.22
N ILE A 174 -18.17 10.85 9.04
CA ILE A 174 -19.44 11.45 8.62
C ILE A 174 -20.58 11.01 9.54
N ALA A 175 -20.68 9.72 9.85
CA ALA A 175 -21.75 9.19 10.71
C ALA A 175 -21.73 9.76 12.13
N GLU A 176 -20.55 10.10 12.65
CA GLU A 176 -20.38 10.74 13.97
C GLU A 176 -20.66 12.26 13.95
N ASN A 177 -20.82 12.85 12.76
CA ASN A 177 -21.07 14.28 12.56
C ASN A 177 -22.38 14.51 11.78
N PRO A 178 -23.55 14.49 12.43
CA PRO A 178 -24.86 14.57 11.76
C PRO A 178 -25.11 15.91 11.02
N GLY A 179 -24.28 16.93 11.25
CA GLY A 179 -24.30 18.18 10.49
C GLY A 179 -23.62 18.06 9.11
N VAL A 180 -22.94 16.94 8.81
CA VAL A 180 -22.25 16.70 7.55
C VAL A 180 -23.04 15.72 6.68
N LYS A 181 -23.18 16.06 5.40
CA LYS A 181 -23.86 15.22 4.43
C LYS A 181 -22.92 14.89 3.26
N LEU A 182 -22.69 13.61 3.00
CA LEU A 182 -22.07 13.16 1.75
C LEU A 182 -23.11 13.34 0.63
N VAL A 183 -22.90 14.33 -0.26
CA VAL A 183 -23.86 14.67 -1.31
C VAL A 183 -23.56 13.95 -2.63
N ALA A 184 -22.29 13.60 -2.87
CA ALA A 184 -21.88 12.84 -4.03
C ALA A 184 -20.52 12.16 -3.81
N ASP A 185 -20.31 11.09 -4.55
CA ASP A 185 -19.03 10.39 -4.63
C ASP A 185 -18.77 9.86 -6.05
N GLN A 186 -17.51 9.70 -6.41
CA GLN A 186 -17.12 9.16 -7.70
C GLN A 186 -15.78 8.44 -7.61
N TRP A 187 -15.63 7.31 -8.35
CA TRP A 187 -14.40 6.51 -8.43
C TRP A 187 -13.49 7.00 -9.55
N SER A 188 -12.20 6.98 -9.29
CA SER A 188 -11.14 7.12 -10.29
C SER A 188 -10.64 5.72 -10.70
N GLU A 189 -10.04 5.62 -11.90
CA GLU A 189 -9.46 4.38 -12.38
C GLU A 189 -7.95 4.28 -12.06
N ARG A 190 -7.25 5.42 -11.98
CA ARG A 190 -5.80 5.49 -11.90
C ARG A 190 -5.24 6.29 -10.72
N TRP A 191 -6.10 6.78 -9.82
CA TRP A 191 -5.70 7.61 -8.67
C TRP A 191 -4.97 8.91 -9.06
N SER A 192 -5.15 9.36 -10.30
CA SER A 192 -4.37 10.44 -10.89
C SER A 192 -4.91 11.82 -10.53
N GLN A 193 -4.02 12.83 -10.60
CA GLN A 193 -4.39 14.22 -10.35
C GLN A 193 -5.36 14.74 -11.40
N ASP A 194 -5.24 14.32 -12.66
CA ASP A 194 -6.13 14.75 -13.74
C ASP A 194 -7.54 14.20 -13.57
N GLU A 195 -7.67 12.95 -13.09
CA GLU A 195 -8.97 12.38 -12.73
C GLU A 195 -9.56 13.13 -11.52
N GLY A 196 -8.77 13.38 -10.49
CA GLY A 196 -9.19 14.16 -9.33
C GLY A 196 -9.71 15.55 -9.69
N PHE A 197 -9.00 16.24 -10.61
CA PHE A 197 -9.45 17.53 -11.14
C PHE A 197 -10.78 17.42 -11.86
N SER A 198 -10.89 16.52 -12.83
CA SER A 198 -12.08 16.37 -13.67
C SER A 198 -13.31 15.97 -12.85
N ILE A 199 -13.13 15.02 -11.92
CA ILE A 199 -14.20 14.58 -11.02
C ILE A 199 -14.65 15.73 -10.12
N ALA A 200 -13.70 16.40 -9.44
CA ALA A 200 -14.03 17.52 -8.55
C ALA A 200 -14.72 18.67 -9.30
N GLN A 201 -14.23 19.02 -10.50
CA GLN A 201 -14.84 20.08 -11.31
C GLN A 201 -16.31 19.77 -11.60
N ASN A 202 -16.62 18.56 -12.02
CA ASN A 202 -17.99 18.15 -12.32
C ASN A 202 -18.88 18.14 -11.05
N LEU A 203 -18.34 17.62 -9.95
CA LEU A 203 -19.11 17.53 -8.70
C LEU A 203 -19.33 18.91 -8.06
N LEU A 204 -18.35 19.80 -8.07
CA LEU A 204 -18.49 21.18 -7.56
C LEU A 204 -19.49 22.00 -8.40
N GLN A 205 -19.56 21.76 -9.72
CA GLN A 205 -20.56 22.39 -10.57
C GLN A 205 -21.97 21.88 -10.26
N ALA A 206 -22.13 20.59 -9.99
CA ALA A 206 -23.42 19.97 -9.67
C ALA A 206 -23.88 20.27 -8.22
N TYR A 207 -22.96 20.48 -7.30
CA TYR A 207 -23.20 20.70 -5.87
C TYR A 207 -22.48 21.97 -5.40
N PRO A 208 -23.00 23.16 -5.67
CA PRO A 208 -22.30 24.43 -5.44
C PRO A 208 -22.10 24.77 -3.95
N ASN A 209 -22.80 24.10 -3.03
CA ASN A 209 -22.67 24.32 -1.59
C ASN A 209 -21.61 23.41 -0.92
N VAL A 210 -20.93 22.57 -1.68
CA VAL A 210 -19.87 21.69 -1.16
C VAL A 210 -18.78 22.53 -0.51
N ASN A 211 -18.47 22.21 0.75
CA ASN A 211 -17.39 22.83 1.51
C ASN A 211 -16.37 21.81 2.07
N LEU A 212 -16.56 20.52 1.79
CA LEU A 212 -15.69 19.42 2.22
C LEU A 212 -15.37 18.51 1.03
N VAL A 213 -14.09 18.24 0.80
CA VAL A 213 -13.62 17.31 -0.24
C VAL A 213 -12.63 16.33 0.37
N PHE A 214 -12.89 15.04 0.24
CA PHE A 214 -11.93 14.01 0.55
C PHE A 214 -11.51 13.28 -0.71
N GLY A 215 -10.24 13.45 -1.10
CA GLY A 215 -9.59 12.61 -2.11
C GLY A 215 -8.86 11.46 -1.45
N GLN A 216 -9.18 10.22 -1.83
CA GLN A 216 -8.61 9.04 -1.20
C GLN A 216 -7.11 8.83 -1.50
N ALA A 217 -6.49 9.68 -2.30
CA ALA A 217 -5.05 9.78 -2.51
C ALA A 217 -4.66 11.25 -2.69
N ASP A 218 -3.42 11.58 -2.40
CA ASP A 218 -2.91 12.95 -2.59
C ASP A 218 -2.98 13.40 -4.07
N GLY A 219 -2.78 12.48 -5.02
CA GLY A 219 -3.03 12.78 -6.42
C GLY A 219 -4.44 13.29 -6.66
N LEU A 220 -5.45 12.59 -6.16
CA LEU A 220 -6.85 12.98 -6.30
C LEU A 220 -7.16 14.29 -5.55
N ALA A 221 -6.65 14.44 -4.32
CA ALA A 221 -6.85 15.64 -3.51
C ALA A 221 -6.20 16.88 -4.13
N MET A 222 -5.00 16.75 -4.71
CA MET A 222 -4.32 17.82 -5.43
C MET A 222 -5.07 18.24 -6.69
N GLY A 223 -5.66 17.28 -7.40
CA GLY A 223 -6.56 17.55 -8.51
C GLY A 223 -7.80 18.32 -8.06
N ALA A 224 -8.44 17.85 -6.98
CA ALA A 224 -9.58 18.52 -6.39
C ALA A 224 -9.26 19.93 -5.91
N ALA A 225 -8.12 20.16 -5.24
CA ALA A 225 -7.69 21.49 -4.81
C ALA A 225 -7.53 22.47 -5.98
N LYS A 226 -7.02 21.99 -7.13
CA LYS A 226 -6.97 22.81 -8.36
C LYS A 226 -8.37 23.13 -8.88
N ALA A 227 -9.29 22.17 -8.87
CA ALA A 227 -10.68 22.40 -9.28
C ALA A 227 -11.38 23.38 -8.32
N VAL A 228 -11.15 23.29 -7.02
CA VAL A 228 -11.63 24.26 -6.01
C VAL A 228 -11.10 25.66 -6.32
N ALA A 229 -9.81 25.83 -6.60
CA ALA A 229 -9.23 27.12 -6.95
C ALA A 229 -9.82 27.70 -8.25
N ALA A 230 -10.24 26.86 -9.18
CA ALA A 230 -10.85 27.27 -10.44
C ALA A 230 -12.37 27.44 -10.38
N SER A 231 -13.06 26.98 -9.31
CA SER A 231 -14.53 26.95 -9.22
C SER A 231 -15.18 28.32 -9.05
N GLY A 232 -14.43 29.31 -8.54
CA GLY A 232 -14.98 30.62 -8.19
C GLY A 232 -15.91 30.60 -6.99
N ALA A 233 -15.87 29.56 -6.14
CA ALA A 233 -16.66 29.46 -4.93
C ALA A 233 -16.40 30.67 -4.01
N ASP A 234 -17.48 31.26 -3.48
CA ASP A 234 -17.44 32.41 -2.57
C ASP A 234 -17.25 32.03 -1.10
N HIS A 235 -17.07 30.74 -0.84
CA HIS A 235 -16.86 30.17 0.51
C HIS A 235 -15.64 29.27 0.54
N ARG A 236 -15.14 28.99 1.76
CA ARG A 236 -14.01 28.09 1.96
C ARG A 236 -14.42 26.64 1.73
N ILE A 237 -13.65 25.93 0.92
CA ILE A 237 -13.75 24.49 0.72
C ILE A 237 -12.49 23.84 1.31
N PHE A 238 -12.67 22.92 2.24
CA PHE A 238 -11.58 22.17 2.89
C PHE A 238 -11.30 20.88 2.14
N VAL A 239 -10.02 20.61 1.91
CA VAL A 239 -9.58 19.45 1.11
C VAL A 239 -8.66 18.56 1.93
N GLY A 240 -8.99 17.29 2.03
CA GLY A 240 -8.16 16.24 2.64
C GLY A 240 -7.67 15.23 1.62
N GLY A 241 -6.44 14.77 1.79
CA GLY A 241 -5.78 13.76 0.96
C GLY A 241 -5.33 12.56 1.77
N TYR A 242 -4.57 11.69 1.12
CA TYR A 242 -3.98 10.49 1.71
C TYR A 242 -2.71 10.12 0.92
N ASP A 243 -1.66 9.68 1.56
CA ASP A 243 -0.37 9.12 1.14
C ASP A 243 0.83 9.90 1.70
N GLY A 244 0.77 11.23 1.77
CA GLY A 244 1.90 12.07 2.17
C GLY A 244 2.89 12.28 1.02
N ASP A 245 2.42 12.34 -0.21
CA ASP A 245 3.26 12.62 -1.36
C ASP A 245 4.03 13.93 -1.21
N THR A 246 5.29 13.97 -1.63
CA THR A 246 6.15 15.15 -1.51
C THR A 246 5.52 16.43 -2.10
N GLY A 247 4.78 16.27 -3.22
CA GLY A 247 4.02 17.38 -3.83
C GLY A 247 2.89 17.89 -2.93
N ALA A 248 2.17 16.96 -2.32
CA ALA A 248 1.07 17.24 -1.40
C ALA A 248 1.55 17.91 -0.11
N LEU A 249 2.64 17.41 0.48
CA LEU A 249 3.26 18.03 1.66
C LEU A 249 3.66 19.49 1.40
N LYS A 250 4.26 19.77 0.24
CA LYS A 250 4.58 21.14 -0.18
C LYS A 250 3.32 21.99 -0.35
N ALA A 251 2.26 21.43 -0.91
CA ALA A 251 0.98 22.11 -1.10
C ALA A 251 0.27 22.41 0.24
N ILE A 252 0.33 21.51 1.21
CA ILE A 252 -0.14 21.77 2.59
C ILE A 252 0.63 22.93 3.21
N LYS A 253 1.97 22.93 3.08
CA LYS A 253 2.80 24.04 3.59
C LYS A 253 2.44 25.38 2.95
N GLN A 254 2.01 25.38 1.70
CA GLN A 254 1.58 26.57 0.95
C GLN A 254 0.11 26.92 1.19
N GLY A 255 -0.64 26.15 1.95
CA GLY A 255 -2.08 26.35 2.21
C GLY A 255 -2.97 26.04 0.99
N VAL A 256 -2.49 25.23 0.03
CA VAL A 256 -3.24 24.83 -1.15
C VAL A 256 -4.30 23.77 -0.83
N PHE A 257 -3.98 22.86 0.08
CA PHE A 257 -4.96 22.00 0.74
C PHE A 257 -4.60 21.73 2.20
N ASP A 258 -5.50 21.11 2.98
CA ASP A 258 -5.51 21.28 4.43
C ASP A 258 -4.77 20.16 5.16
N VAL A 259 -4.90 18.91 4.71
CA VAL A 259 -4.45 17.73 5.46
C VAL A 259 -4.24 16.52 4.59
N THR A 260 -3.25 15.70 4.94
CA THR A 260 -3.09 14.34 4.41
C THR A 260 -2.76 13.34 5.53
N ALA A 261 -2.90 12.06 5.27
CA ALA A 261 -2.34 11.00 6.08
C ALA A 261 -1.02 10.53 5.45
N THR A 262 0.11 10.91 6.04
CA THR A 262 1.45 10.54 5.54
C THR A 262 1.75 9.09 5.90
N GLN A 263 1.93 8.25 4.89
CA GLN A 263 2.29 6.83 5.01
C GLN A 263 3.82 6.64 5.06
N SER A 264 4.27 5.64 5.79
CA SER A 264 5.69 5.29 5.90
C SER A 264 6.13 4.34 4.78
N THR A 265 6.22 4.85 3.54
CA THR A 265 6.57 4.07 2.35
C THR A 265 7.93 3.40 2.44
N ARG A 266 8.93 4.08 3.03
CA ARG A 266 10.26 3.51 3.27
C ARG A 266 10.23 2.37 4.28
N ALA A 267 9.43 2.49 5.34
CA ALA A 267 9.27 1.42 6.31
C ALA A 267 8.57 0.21 5.68
N MET A 268 7.54 0.43 4.83
CA MET A 268 6.86 -0.64 4.10
C MET A 268 7.83 -1.40 3.20
N GLY A 269 8.65 -0.70 2.42
CA GLY A 269 9.62 -1.34 1.52
C GLY A 269 10.67 -2.18 2.27
N ARG A 270 11.23 -1.65 3.37
CA ARG A 270 12.18 -2.40 4.21
C ARG A 270 11.53 -3.63 4.84
N LEU A 271 10.34 -3.47 5.42
CA LEU A 271 9.60 -4.56 6.05
C LEU A 271 9.22 -5.65 5.04
N ALA A 272 8.91 -5.27 3.80
CA ALA A 272 8.63 -6.22 2.72
C ALA A 272 9.85 -7.08 2.39
N VAL A 273 11.04 -6.48 2.28
CA VAL A 273 12.29 -7.22 2.03
C VAL A 273 12.63 -8.15 3.21
N ASP A 274 12.54 -7.66 4.45
CA ASP A 274 12.82 -8.50 5.63
C ASP A 274 11.83 -9.66 5.77
N SER A 275 10.55 -9.42 5.48
CA SER A 275 9.52 -10.47 5.46
C SER A 275 9.78 -11.50 4.38
N ALA A 276 10.18 -11.06 3.17
CA ALA A 276 10.53 -11.93 2.06
C ALA A 276 11.71 -12.85 2.40
N ILE A 277 12.78 -12.30 2.96
CA ILE A 277 13.97 -13.05 3.40
C ILE A 277 13.57 -14.10 4.45
N LYS A 278 12.78 -13.71 5.44
CA LYS A 278 12.36 -14.60 6.53
C LYS A 278 11.48 -15.74 6.04
N LEU A 279 10.53 -15.44 5.14
CA LEU A 279 9.66 -16.46 4.54
C LEU A 279 10.42 -17.43 3.65
N ALA A 280 11.33 -16.94 2.80
CA ALA A 280 12.17 -17.79 1.93
C ALA A 280 13.11 -18.71 2.73
N ALA A 281 13.52 -18.29 3.94
CA ALA A 281 14.28 -19.13 4.87
C ALA A 281 13.40 -20.12 5.65
N GLY A 282 12.10 -20.23 5.35
CA GLY A 282 11.14 -21.10 6.07
C GLY A 282 10.67 -20.56 7.42
N GLY A 283 10.98 -19.30 7.74
CA GLY A 283 10.52 -18.62 8.95
C GLY A 283 9.07 -18.14 8.85
N MET A 284 8.52 -17.74 10.01
CA MET A 284 7.15 -17.20 10.08
C MET A 284 7.16 -15.70 10.30
N VAL A 285 6.23 -15.00 9.63
CA VAL A 285 5.92 -13.58 9.83
C VAL A 285 4.45 -13.41 10.21
N PRO A 286 4.04 -12.30 10.85
CA PRO A 286 2.63 -12.02 11.08
C PRO A 286 1.85 -12.02 9.75
N LYS A 287 0.58 -12.46 9.78
CA LYS A 287 -0.27 -12.45 8.59
C LYS A 287 -0.55 -11.04 8.09
N GLU A 288 -0.64 -10.09 9.00
CA GLU A 288 -0.82 -8.67 8.72
C GLU A 288 0.22 -7.86 9.50
N GLN A 289 0.79 -6.87 8.84
CA GLN A 289 1.80 -5.96 9.38
C GLN A 289 1.38 -4.54 9.00
N ILE A 290 0.53 -3.96 9.84
CA ILE A 290 -0.08 -2.65 9.60
C ILE A 290 0.78 -1.55 10.21
N ILE A 291 1.10 -0.52 9.43
CA ILE A 291 1.92 0.63 9.82
C ILE A 291 1.02 1.85 9.95
N ASP A 292 1.06 2.52 11.10
CA ASP A 292 0.29 3.76 11.30
C ASP A 292 0.74 4.85 10.31
N ALA A 293 -0.23 5.59 9.75
CA ALA A 293 0.01 6.82 9.04
C ALA A 293 -0.16 8.03 9.96
N VAL A 294 0.59 9.09 9.68
CA VAL A 294 0.57 10.30 10.51
C VAL A 294 -0.33 11.35 9.86
N LEU A 295 -1.29 11.87 10.64
CA LEU A 295 -2.07 13.02 10.21
C LEU A 295 -1.14 14.23 10.04
N THR A 296 -1.02 14.73 8.82
CA THR A 296 -0.09 15.79 8.45
C THR A 296 -0.84 17.03 8.00
N THR A 297 -0.61 18.11 8.72
CA THR A 297 -1.20 19.44 8.49
C THR A 297 -0.08 20.47 8.39
N SER A 298 -0.41 21.73 8.18
CA SER A 298 0.57 22.83 8.20
C SER A 298 1.36 22.93 9.51
N ALA A 299 0.84 22.37 10.61
CA ALA A 299 1.50 22.41 11.92
C ALA A 299 2.71 21.46 12.04
N ASN A 300 2.74 20.37 11.27
CA ASN A 300 3.80 19.36 11.37
C ASN A 300 4.42 18.93 10.02
N VAL A 301 3.99 19.51 8.93
CA VAL A 301 4.40 19.10 7.56
C VAL A 301 5.91 19.24 7.31
N ASP A 302 6.59 20.17 7.96
CA ASP A 302 8.02 20.43 7.73
C ASP A 302 8.90 19.22 8.08
N ALA A 303 8.51 18.44 9.09
CA ALA A 303 9.19 17.21 9.46
C ALA A 303 9.20 16.17 8.33
N PHE A 304 8.10 16.06 7.60
CA PHE A 304 7.92 15.08 6.52
C PHE A 304 8.45 15.55 5.17
N ILE A 305 8.59 16.86 4.95
CA ILE A 305 9.25 17.41 3.76
C ILE A 305 10.77 17.16 3.84
N SER A 306 11.35 17.27 5.04
CA SER A 306 12.79 17.08 5.24
C SER A 306 13.19 15.60 5.30
N ASP A 307 12.36 14.76 5.90
CA ASP A 307 12.61 13.31 6.07
C ASP A 307 11.30 12.52 5.95
N HIS A 308 10.99 12.10 4.72
CA HIS A 308 9.80 11.29 4.45
C HIS A 308 9.99 9.88 5.01
N PRO A 309 9.09 9.34 5.86
CA PRO A 309 9.24 8.09 6.59
C PRO A 309 9.17 6.80 5.76
#